data_b79366b7edc6fc009221b6872f6efd1d
#
_entry.id   b79366b7edc6fc009221b6872f6efd1d
#
_cell.length_a   1.000
_cell.length_b   1.000
_cell.length_c   1.000
_cell.angle_alpha   90.00
_cell.angle_beta   90.00
_cell.angle_gamma   90.00
#
_symmetry.space_group_name_H-M   'P 1'
#
loop_
_entity.id
_entity.type
_entity.pdbx_description
1 polymer ?
#
loop_
_entity_poly.entity_id
_entity_poly.type
_entity_poly.pdbx_seq_one_letter_code
_entity_poly.pdbx_strand_id
1 'polypeptide(L)'
;YRFLLSQGAVGEVNFWRPSAARAFVAPRFSPFLFKLKAPHNAICGFGLFARYSALPYWLAWDAFGTSNGCPSQHEMLERIEAIRKRMGFRGAAPADHIGCIILVSVALFQQGDWIRQPSNWPPRNLTPMGYDLAEGEGERVWRECLERVPADTIRDTDVGDASRTGARFGAPRTVIPRLGQGAFRVDVTEAYGRACAMTDEHSLPVLDAAHIRPYASEGPHTTNNGL
;
A
#
# COMPACT_ATOMS: atom_id res chain seq x y z
N TYR A 1 -12.07 4.53 0.26
CA TYR A 1 -12.38 3.62 1.34
C TYR A 1 -13.62 2.76 1.05
N ARG A 2 -14.85 3.35 0.93
CA ARG A 2 -16.09 2.57 0.72
C ARG A 2 -16.01 1.60 -0.47
N PHE A 3 -15.45 2.05 -1.58
CA PHE A 3 -15.24 1.21 -2.75
C PHE A 3 -14.30 0.03 -2.44
N LEU A 4 -13.14 0.25 -1.83
CA LEU A 4 -12.23 -0.84 -1.45
C LEU A 4 -12.89 -1.80 -0.45
N LEU A 5 -13.64 -1.27 0.53
CA LEU A 5 -14.36 -2.10 1.50
C LEU A 5 -15.41 -3.00 0.82
N SER A 6 -16.08 -2.51 -0.24
CA SER A 6 -17.06 -3.30 -1.00
C SER A 6 -16.43 -4.40 -1.87
N GLN A 7 -15.11 -4.34 -2.13
CA GLN A 7 -14.40 -5.38 -2.87
C GLN A 7 -14.07 -6.62 -2.00
N GLY A 8 -14.31 -6.55 -0.70
CA GLY A 8 -13.97 -7.62 0.24
C GLY A 8 -12.50 -7.57 0.69
N ALA A 9 -11.87 -8.72 0.85
CA ALA A 9 -10.48 -8.79 1.27
C ALA A 9 -9.55 -8.23 0.17
N VAL A 10 -8.82 -7.17 0.49
CA VAL A 10 -7.88 -6.50 -0.41
C VAL A 10 -6.47 -6.78 0.11
N GLY A 11 -5.70 -7.62 -0.59
CA GLY A 11 -4.33 -7.98 -0.18
C GLY A 11 -3.35 -6.82 -0.30
N GLU A 12 -3.54 -5.96 -1.31
CA GLU A 12 -2.70 -4.78 -1.57
C GLU A 12 -3.53 -3.58 -2.02
N VAL A 13 -3.03 -2.38 -1.76
CA VAL A 13 -3.63 -1.11 -2.18
C VAL A 13 -2.55 -0.17 -2.67
N ASN A 14 -2.78 0.46 -3.81
CA ASN A 14 -2.04 1.64 -4.22
C ASN A 14 -2.71 2.90 -3.67
N PHE A 15 -2.16 3.45 -2.61
CA PHE A 15 -2.58 4.75 -2.08
C PHE A 15 -1.90 5.86 -2.88
N TRP A 16 -2.51 6.24 -4.01
CA TRP A 16 -1.92 7.20 -4.92
C TRP A 16 -2.14 8.66 -4.50
N ARG A 17 -1.21 9.50 -4.90
CA ARG A 17 -1.27 10.96 -4.78
C ARG A 17 -1.21 11.58 -6.18
N PRO A 18 -1.91 12.68 -6.45
CA PRO A 18 -1.97 13.30 -7.79
C PRO A 18 -0.62 13.89 -8.25
N SER A 19 0.38 13.90 -7.38
CA SER A 19 1.73 14.40 -7.65
C SER A 19 2.78 13.40 -7.23
N ALA A 20 3.78 13.20 -8.06
CA ALA A 20 4.99 12.45 -7.77
C ALA A 20 6.17 13.33 -7.29
N ALA A 21 5.97 14.66 -7.18
CA ALA A 21 7.05 15.62 -6.89
C ALA A 21 7.78 15.39 -5.55
N ARG A 22 7.13 14.74 -4.60
CA ARG A 22 7.75 14.37 -3.31
C ARG A 22 7.55 12.89 -3.06
N ALA A 23 8.65 12.16 -2.86
CA ALA A 23 8.57 10.78 -2.41
C ALA A 23 7.94 10.69 -1.02
N PHE A 24 7.21 9.61 -0.77
CA PHE A 24 6.86 9.20 0.57
C PHE A 24 7.97 8.30 1.09
N VAL A 25 8.48 8.60 2.27
CA VAL A 25 9.58 7.85 2.89
C VAL A 25 9.11 7.34 4.25
N ALA A 26 9.22 6.04 4.44
CA ALA A 26 8.97 5.35 5.71
C ALA A 26 9.80 4.06 5.72
N PRO A 27 10.08 3.48 6.88
CA PRO A 27 10.66 2.14 6.94
C PRO A 27 9.73 1.12 6.25
N ARG A 28 10.32 0.19 5.51
CA ARG A 28 9.53 -0.87 4.84
C ARG A 28 8.74 -1.65 5.91
N PHE A 29 7.50 -1.97 5.57
CA PHE A 29 6.52 -2.64 6.42
C PHE A 29 6.10 -1.88 7.69
N SER A 30 6.45 -0.59 7.80
CA SER A 30 5.83 0.25 8.84
C SER A 30 4.33 0.41 8.57
N PRO A 31 3.49 0.45 9.63
CA PRO A 31 2.06 0.67 9.47
C PRO A 31 1.73 2.03 8.85
N PHE A 32 0.83 2.00 7.89
CA PHE A 32 0.22 3.17 7.25
C PHE A 32 -1.27 3.18 7.58
N LEU A 33 -1.70 4.11 8.42
CA LEU A 33 -3.07 4.19 8.93
C LEU A 33 -3.96 4.99 7.98
N PHE A 34 -5.14 4.47 7.66
CA PHE A 34 -6.14 5.16 6.84
C PHE A 34 -7.03 6.04 7.70
N LYS A 35 -6.85 7.36 7.62
CA LYS A 35 -7.67 8.34 8.33
C LYS A 35 -8.79 8.88 7.46
N LEU A 36 -10.01 8.79 7.95
CA LEU A 36 -11.18 9.45 7.39
C LEU A 36 -11.17 10.95 7.74
N LYS A 37 -11.63 11.76 6.78
CA LYS A 37 -11.84 13.20 6.96
C LYS A 37 -13.03 13.48 7.88
N ALA A 38 -13.16 14.75 8.29
CA ALA A 38 -14.38 15.23 8.92
C ALA A 38 -15.63 14.88 8.08
N PRO A 39 -16.77 14.56 8.70
CA PRO A 39 -17.03 14.62 10.14
C PRO A 39 -16.52 13.41 10.93
N HIS A 40 -16.08 12.33 10.29
CA HIS A 40 -15.75 11.07 10.96
C HIS A 40 -14.50 11.17 11.82
N ASN A 41 -13.42 11.77 11.28
CA ASN A 41 -12.14 11.94 11.99
C ASN A 41 -11.69 10.65 12.71
N ALA A 42 -11.71 9.55 12.00
CA ALA A 42 -11.45 8.22 12.53
C ALA A 42 -10.42 7.47 11.70
N ILE A 43 -9.76 6.50 12.28
CA ILE A 43 -8.94 5.53 11.57
C ILE A 43 -9.87 4.39 11.13
N CYS A 44 -9.90 4.11 9.84
CA CYS A 44 -10.79 3.11 9.23
C CYS A 44 -10.05 1.89 8.68
N GLY A 45 -8.79 1.72 9.05
CA GLY A 45 -7.97 0.61 8.61
C GLY A 45 -6.50 0.95 8.55
N PHE A 46 -5.70 0.00 8.13
CA PHE A 46 -4.28 0.18 7.89
C PHE A 46 -3.78 -0.70 6.75
N GLY A 47 -2.57 -0.46 6.31
CA GLY A 47 -1.77 -1.33 5.46
C GLY A 47 -0.32 -1.24 5.87
N LEU A 48 0.52 -2.18 5.44
CA LEU A 48 1.96 -2.13 5.67
C LEU A 48 2.66 -1.52 4.46
N PHE A 49 3.48 -0.51 4.68
CA PHE A 49 4.18 0.20 3.62
C PHE A 49 5.21 -0.70 2.93
N ALA A 50 4.98 -1.06 1.68
CA ALA A 50 5.94 -1.85 0.91
C ALA A 50 6.99 -0.95 0.26
N ARG A 51 6.56 0.06 -0.51
CA ARG A 51 7.43 1.02 -1.18
C ARG A 51 6.67 2.24 -1.71
N TYR A 52 7.43 3.25 -2.13
CA TYR A 52 6.96 4.36 -2.95
C TYR A 52 7.50 4.24 -4.37
N SER A 53 6.67 4.55 -5.36
CA SER A 53 7.08 4.66 -6.75
C SER A 53 6.39 5.83 -7.45
N ALA A 54 7.09 6.49 -8.35
CA ALA A 54 6.51 7.49 -9.25
C ALA A 54 6.16 6.80 -10.57
N LEU A 55 4.89 6.59 -10.85
CA LEU A 55 4.41 5.84 -12.01
C LEU A 55 3.48 6.70 -12.87
N PRO A 56 3.47 6.50 -14.19
CA PRO A 56 2.36 6.93 -15.02
C PRO A 56 1.05 6.35 -14.49
N TYR A 57 -0.04 7.13 -14.49
CA TYR A 57 -1.32 6.66 -13.93
C TYR A 57 -1.85 5.39 -14.62
N TRP A 58 -1.61 5.25 -15.94
CA TRP A 58 -2.02 4.07 -16.70
C TRP A 58 -1.26 2.81 -16.26
N LEU A 59 0.05 2.93 -15.95
CA LEU A 59 0.85 1.81 -15.43
C LEU A 59 0.43 1.45 -13.99
N ALA A 60 0.11 2.45 -13.16
CA ALA A 60 -0.45 2.22 -11.83
C ALA A 60 -1.82 1.51 -11.91
N TRP A 61 -2.64 1.84 -12.91
CA TRP A 61 -3.89 1.13 -13.16
C TRP A 61 -3.64 -0.32 -13.61
N ASP A 62 -2.74 -0.52 -14.54
CA ASP A 62 -2.40 -1.83 -15.08
C ASP A 62 -1.84 -2.78 -13.98
N ALA A 63 -1.03 -2.23 -13.07
CA ALA A 63 -0.47 -3.01 -11.96
C ALA A 63 -1.49 -3.33 -10.84
N PHE A 64 -2.38 -2.39 -10.50
CA PHE A 64 -3.20 -2.47 -9.30
C PHE A 64 -4.71 -2.53 -9.57
N GLY A 65 -5.18 -2.28 -10.79
CA GLY A 65 -6.59 -2.32 -11.14
C GLY A 65 -7.47 -1.59 -10.12
N THR A 66 -8.48 -2.28 -9.60
CA THR A 66 -9.42 -1.76 -8.59
C THR A 66 -8.77 -1.48 -7.22
N SER A 67 -7.59 -2.04 -6.94
CA SER A 67 -6.80 -1.73 -5.74
C SER A 67 -6.28 -0.28 -5.73
N ASN A 68 -6.45 0.48 -6.82
CA ASN A 68 -6.31 1.94 -6.85
C ASN A 68 -7.49 2.69 -6.18
N GLY A 69 -8.48 1.98 -5.64
CA GLY A 69 -9.64 2.58 -4.98
C GLY A 69 -10.65 3.23 -5.92
N CYS A 70 -10.63 2.84 -7.19
CA CYS A 70 -11.53 3.31 -8.25
C CYS A 70 -12.07 2.10 -9.04
N PRO A 71 -13.29 2.16 -9.59
CA PRO A 71 -13.86 1.06 -10.35
C PRO A 71 -13.31 0.96 -11.79
N SER A 72 -12.72 2.04 -12.33
CA SER A 72 -12.14 2.07 -13.66
C SER A 72 -10.97 3.04 -13.75
N GLN A 73 -10.12 2.82 -14.76
CA GLN A 73 -9.00 3.74 -15.08
C GLN A 73 -9.51 5.15 -15.42
N HIS A 74 -10.63 5.24 -16.10
CA HIS A 74 -11.25 6.51 -16.47
C HIS A 74 -11.62 7.32 -15.22
N GLU A 75 -12.34 6.72 -14.25
CA GLU A 75 -12.66 7.38 -12.99
C GLU A 75 -11.42 7.75 -12.17
N MET A 76 -10.39 6.91 -12.21
CA MET A 76 -9.13 7.24 -11.56
C MET A 76 -8.52 8.51 -12.15
N LEU A 77 -8.47 8.61 -13.49
CA LEU A 77 -7.95 9.79 -14.18
C LEU A 77 -8.79 11.04 -13.88
N GLU A 78 -10.12 10.96 -13.96
CA GLU A 78 -11.00 12.07 -13.60
C GLU A 78 -10.75 12.59 -12.17
N ARG A 79 -10.57 11.68 -11.21
CA ARG A 79 -10.26 12.05 -9.82
C ARG A 79 -8.89 12.72 -9.69
N ILE A 80 -7.87 12.21 -10.40
CA ILE A 80 -6.53 12.83 -10.44
C ILE A 80 -6.63 14.26 -10.96
N GLU A 81 -7.29 14.45 -12.11
CA GLU A 81 -7.45 15.76 -12.74
C GLU A 81 -8.25 16.74 -11.88
N ALA A 82 -9.36 16.29 -11.30
CA ALA A 82 -10.18 17.10 -10.39
C ALA A 82 -9.38 17.57 -9.16
N ILE A 83 -8.55 16.70 -8.57
CA ILE A 83 -7.70 17.08 -7.44
C ILE A 83 -6.61 18.06 -7.90
N ARG A 84 -5.95 17.80 -9.02
CA ARG A 84 -4.93 18.69 -9.58
C ARG A 84 -5.47 20.08 -9.87
N LYS A 85 -6.63 20.17 -10.51
CA LYS A 85 -7.31 21.43 -10.80
C LYS A 85 -7.62 22.20 -9.51
N ARG A 86 -8.18 21.53 -8.50
CA ARG A 86 -8.51 22.16 -7.20
C ARG A 86 -7.28 22.64 -6.44
N MET A 87 -6.15 21.95 -6.57
CA MET A 87 -4.90 22.32 -5.90
C MET A 87 -4.07 23.35 -6.67
N GLY A 88 -4.53 23.82 -7.83
CA GLY A 88 -3.79 24.75 -8.68
C GLY A 88 -2.48 24.17 -9.19
N PHE A 89 -2.46 22.86 -9.44
CA PHE A 89 -1.27 22.13 -9.82
C PHE A 89 -0.74 22.64 -11.16
N ARG A 90 0.39 23.35 -11.14
CA ARG A 90 1.17 23.70 -12.34
C ARG A 90 2.41 22.81 -12.29
N GLY A 91 2.34 21.70 -13.01
CA GLY A 91 3.23 20.57 -12.83
C GLY A 91 4.67 20.79 -13.23
N ALA A 92 5.59 20.23 -12.42
CA ALA A 92 7.00 20.04 -12.74
C ALA A 92 7.35 18.54 -12.95
N ALA A 93 6.39 17.63 -12.87
CA ALA A 93 6.57 16.20 -13.18
C ALA A 93 5.92 15.90 -14.54
N PRO A 94 6.28 14.80 -15.24
CA PRO A 94 5.49 14.35 -16.38
C PRO A 94 4.01 14.36 -16.02
N ALA A 95 3.18 14.95 -16.88
CA ALA A 95 1.76 15.22 -16.57
C ALA A 95 0.96 13.95 -16.24
N ASP A 96 1.44 12.80 -16.67
CA ASP A 96 0.84 11.48 -16.46
C ASP A 96 1.32 10.79 -15.17
N HIS A 97 2.40 11.26 -14.51
CA HIS A 97 2.96 10.61 -13.32
C HIS A 97 2.21 10.98 -12.04
N ILE A 98 1.98 9.97 -11.22
CA ILE A 98 1.40 10.04 -9.88
C ILE A 98 2.35 9.42 -8.86
N GLY A 99 2.25 9.85 -7.60
CA GLY A 99 2.99 9.21 -6.52
C GLY A 99 2.21 8.02 -5.99
N CYS A 100 2.79 6.82 -6.05
CA CYS A 100 2.19 5.57 -5.60
C CYS A 100 2.81 5.13 -4.28
N ILE A 101 2.00 5.09 -3.22
CA ILE A 101 2.36 4.49 -1.92
C ILE A 101 1.75 3.09 -1.93
N ILE A 102 2.60 2.09 -2.11
CA ILE A 102 2.17 0.71 -2.24
C ILE A 102 2.08 0.09 -0.85
N LEU A 103 0.90 -0.40 -0.52
CA LEU A 103 0.55 -0.97 0.78
C LEU A 103 0.16 -2.44 0.60
N VAL A 104 0.64 -3.30 1.48
CA VAL A 104 0.33 -4.73 1.53
C VAL A 104 -0.28 -5.09 2.88
N SER A 105 -0.84 -6.29 3.02
CA SER A 105 -1.54 -6.73 4.24
C SER A 105 -2.56 -5.70 4.72
N VAL A 106 -3.43 -5.29 3.80
CA VAL A 106 -4.41 -4.23 4.04
C VAL A 106 -5.59 -4.76 4.84
N ALA A 107 -5.91 -4.09 5.94
CA ALA A 107 -7.11 -4.32 6.73
C ALA A 107 -8.00 -3.07 6.73
N LEU A 108 -9.27 -3.22 6.32
CA LEU A 108 -10.26 -2.15 6.32
C LEU A 108 -11.35 -2.48 7.33
N PHE A 109 -11.69 -1.53 8.21
CA PHE A 109 -12.64 -1.72 9.29
C PHE A 109 -14.05 -1.29 8.88
N GLN A 110 -15.08 -2.01 9.30
CA GLN A 110 -16.46 -1.56 9.16
C GLN A 110 -16.71 -0.31 10.00
N GLN A 111 -17.78 0.41 9.73
CA GLN A 111 -18.07 1.69 10.39
C GLN A 111 -18.17 1.58 11.92
N GLY A 112 -18.68 0.45 12.44
CA GLY A 112 -18.77 0.18 13.87
C GLY A 112 -17.41 -0.06 14.55
N ASP A 113 -16.39 -0.40 13.77
CA ASP A 113 -15.06 -0.75 14.25
C ASP A 113 -14.03 0.37 14.07
N TRP A 114 -14.45 1.55 13.58
CA TRP A 114 -13.54 2.66 13.40
C TRP A 114 -12.93 3.10 14.72
N ILE A 115 -11.65 3.42 14.67
CA ILE A 115 -10.86 3.82 15.81
C ILE A 115 -10.82 5.36 15.85
N ARG A 116 -10.99 5.93 17.04
CA ARG A 116 -10.84 7.37 17.22
C ARG A 116 -9.44 7.81 16.80
N GLN A 117 -9.36 8.88 15.98
CA GLN A 117 -8.06 9.46 15.60
C GLN A 117 -7.26 9.86 16.85
N PRO A 118 -5.92 9.96 16.76
CA PRO A 118 -5.10 10.51 17.84
C PRO A 118 -5.63 11.87 18.32
N SER A 119 -5.65 12.08 19.62
CA SER A 119 -6.21 13.29 20.25
C SER A 119 -5.46 14.57 19.84
N ASN A 120 -4.16 14.44 19.57
CA ASN A 120 -3.29 15.52 19.11
C ASN A 120 -3.30 15.72 17.58
N TRP A 121 -4.13 14.98 16.82
CA TRP A 121 -4.30 15.21 15.39
C TRP A 121 -5.30 16.32 15.13
N PRO A 122 -4.89 17.45 14.50
CA PRO A 122 -5.84 18.53 14.18
C PRO A 122 -6.96 18.01 13.26
N PRO A 123 -8.24 18.25 13.58
CA PRO A 123 -9.38 17.67 12.85
C PRO A 123 -9.41 17.96 11.35
N ARG A 124 -8.90 19.12 10.94
CA ARG A 124 -8.86 19.57 9.53
C ARG A 124 -7.53 19.27 8.84
N ASN A 125 -6.55 18.68 9.55
CA ASN A 125 -5.26 18.38 8.95
C ASN A 125 -5.38 17.17 8.01
N LEU A 126 -5.00 17.37 6.76
CA LEU A 126 -4.92 16.33 5.72
C LEU A 126 -3.47 15.89 5.44
N THR A 127 -2.50 16.51 6.11
CA THR A 127 -1.09 16.15 5.96
C THR A 127 -0.81 14.88 6.76
N PRO A 128 -0.10 13.90 6.20
CA PRO A 128 0.33 12.73 6.96
C PRO A 128 1.13 13.14 8.20
N MET A 129 0.89 12.46 9.31
CA MET A 129 1.62 12.61 10.57
C MET A 129 2.23 11.28 10.95
N GLY A 130 3.46 11.30 11.47
CA GLY A 130 4.13 10.16 12.04
C GLY A 130 3.84 10.04 13.55
N TYR A 131 3.72 8.81 14.02
CA TYR A 131 3.55 8.48 15.43
C TYR A 131 4.53 7.39 15.82
N ASP A 132 5.06 7.47 17.04
CA ASP A 132 5.74 6.34 17.64
C ASP A 132 4.69 5.29 18.03
N LEU A 133 4.90 4.06 17.58
CA LEU A 133 3.98 2.96 17.85
C LEU A 133 4.27 2.24 19.18
N ALA A 134 5.36 2.61 19.86
CA ALA A 134 5.74 2.05 21.15
C ALA A 134 5.19 2.87 22.33
N GLU A 135 4.68 4.08 22.08
CA GLU A 135 4.19 4.95 23.16
C GLU A 135 3.01 5.85 22.75
N GLY A 136 2.26 6.30 23.74
CA GLY A 136 1.24 7.32 23.64
C GLY A 136 0.10 7.00 22.67
N GLU A 137 -0.31 8.00 21.87
CA GLU A 137 -1.43 7.87 20.95
C GLU A 137 -1.11 6.93 19.77
N GLY A 138 0.15 6.80 19.37
CA GLY A 138 0.58 5.86 18.35
C GLY A 138 0.41 4.42 18.81
N GLU A 139 0.91 4.09 20.01
CA GLU A 139 0.72 2.78 20.65
C GLU A 139 -0.76 2.44 20.80
N ARG A 140 -1.55 3.37 21.35
CA ARG A 140 -3.00 3.16 21.52
C ARG A 140 -3.67 2.79 20.20
N VAL A 141 -3.51 3.61 19.16
CA VAL A 141 -4.16 3.38 17.88
C VAL A 141 -3.68 2.09 17.24
N TRP A 142 -2.38 1.81 17.31
CA TRP A 142 -1.84 0.58 16.71
C TRP A 142 -2.33 -0.68 17.43
N ARG A 143 -2.36 -0.69 18.74
CA ARG A 143 -2.94 -1.78 19.52
C ARG A 143 -4.41 -2.02 19.14
N GLU A 144 -5.21 -0.95 19.08
CA GLU A 144 -6.61 -1.04 18.67
C GLU A 144 -6.78 -1.54 17.22
N CYS A 145 -5.85 -1.24 16.32
CA CYS A 145 -5.83 -1.84 14.97
C CYS A 145 -5.60 -3.34 15.02
N LEU A 146 -4.64 -3.79 15.83
CA LEU A 146 -4.31 -5.22 15.96
C LEU A 146 -5.43 -6.04 16.59
N GLU A 147 -6.21 -5.45 17.51
CA GLU A 147 -7.38 -6.10 18.12
C GLU A 147 -8.51 -6.37 17.13
N ARG A 148 -8.56 -5.65 16.00
CA ARG A 148 -9.62 -5.73 14.98
C ARG A 148 -9.29 -6.66 13.81
N VAL A 149 -8.10 -7.20 13.78
CA VAL A 149 -7.70 -8.13 12.71
C VAL A 149 -7.45 -9.52 13.27
N PRO A 150 -7.82 -10.59 12.55
CA PRO A 150 -7.45 -11.94 12.91
C PRO A 150 -5.94 -12.07 13.07
N ALA A 151 -5.50 -12.87 14.06
CA ALA A 151 -4.08 -13.02 14.36
C ALA A 151 -3.23 -13.56 13.19
N ASP A 152 -3.85 -14.20 12.24
CA ASP A 152 -3.29 -14.75 11.02
C ASP A 152 -3.19 -13.72 9.86
N THR A 153 -3.94 -12.61 9.91
CA THR A 153 -3.84 -11.55 8.90
C THR A 153 -2.43 -10.94 8.78
N ILE A 154 -1.66 -10.99 9.87
CA ILE A 154 -0.28 -10.50 9.93
C ILE A 154 0.73 -11.66 9.86
N ARG A 155 0.24 -12.91 9.87
CA ARG A 155 1.07 -14.13 9.96
C ARG A 155 1.35 -14.83 8.66
N ASP A 156 0.82 -14.38 7.53
CA ASP A 156 1.03 -15.03 6.23
C ASP A 156 2.45 -14.74 5.71
N THR A 157 3.41 -15.33 6.42
CA THR A 157 4.82 -15.31 6.06
C THR A 157 5.35 -16.73 6.09
N ASP A 158 5.81 -17.20 4.95
CA ASP A 158 6.71 -18.35 4.86
C ASP A 158 7.99 -18.08 5.67
N VAL A 159 7.98 -18.49 6.92
CA VAL A 159 9.19 -18.81 7.65
C VAL A 159 9.03 -20.25 8.08
N GLY A 160 9.82 -21.12 7.47
CA GLY A 160 9.90 -22.51 7.80
C GLY A 160 9.96 -22.73 9.31
N ASP A 161 9.19 -23.69 9.72
CA ASP A 161 9.13 -24.42 10.96
C ASP A 161 10.15 -24.04 12.04
N ALA A 162 9.69 -23.35 13.07
CA ALA A 162 10.34 -23.38 14.39
C ALA A 162 9.30 -23.23 15.51
N SER A 163 8.87 -24.40 15.99
CA SER A 163 8.45 -24.63 17.39
C SER A 163 7.36 -23.74 17.99
N ARG A 164 6.17 -24.32 18.00
CA ARG A 164 5.00 -23.87 18.78
C ARG A 164 5.26 -24.06 20.27
N THR A 165 5.43 -22.98 21.02
CA THR A 165 5.10 -22.95 22.46
C THR A 165 4.67 -21.54 22.85
N GLY A 166 3.57 -21.47 23.58
CA GLY A 166 2.76 -20.30 23.84
C GLY A 166 3.44 -19.17 24.61
N ALA A 167 3.25 -17.97 24.08
CA ALA A 167 3.15 -16.73 24.86
C ALA A 167 2.26 -15.78 24.08
N ARG A 168 1.25 -15.21 24.72
CA ARG A 168 0.21 -14.37 24.13
C ARG A 168 0.72 -12.99 23.63
N PHE A 169 1.93 -12.61 23.94
CA PHE A 169 2.64 -11.42 23.48
C PHE A 169 4.13 -11.76 23.38
N GLY A 170 4.58 -12.26 22.22
CA GLY A 170 6.00 -12.43 21.93
C GLY A 170 6.63 -11.10 21.52
N ALA A 171 7.97 -10.98 21.69
CA ALA A 171 8.76 -9.86 21.22
C ALA A 171 8.43 -9.52 19.73
N PRO A 172 8.57 -8.24 19.31
CA PRO A 172 8.30 -7.83 17.94
C PRO A 172 9.10 -8.71 16.96
N ARG A 173 8.43 -9.62 16.26
CA ARG A 173 9.04 -10.37 15.17
C ARG A 173 8.89 -9.54 13.90
N THR A 174 9.97 -9.37 13.17
CA THR A 174 9.93 -8.78 11.83
C THR A 174 9.17 -9.75 10.92
N VAL A 175 7.90 -9.45 10.71
CA VAL A 175 7.06 -10.15 9.75
C VAL A 175 7.33 -9.54 8.40
N ILE A 176 7.80 -10.32 7.41
CA ILE A 176 7.93 -9.88 6.02
C ILE A 176 6.62 -10.24 5.32
N PRO A 177 5.71 -9.27 5.08
CA PRO A 177 4.47 -9.55 4.38
C PRO A 177 4.74 -10.02 2.95
N ARG A 178 3.89 -10.88 2.42
CA ARG A 178 3.90 -11.21 1.00
C ARG A 178 3.60 -9.94 0.19
N LEU A 179 4.41 -9.67 -0.81
CA LEU A 179 4.06 -8.67 -1.81
C LEU A 179 2.89 -9.19 -2.63
N GLY A 180 1.92 -8.35 -2.92
CA GLY A 180 0.89 -8.65 -3.89
C GLY A 180 1.44 -8.63 -5.32
N GLN A 181 0.65 -9.04 -6.28
CA GLN A 181 1.07 -9.15 -7.68
C GLN A 181 1.44 -7.77 -8.28
N GLY A 182 0.70 -6.71 -7.91
CA GLY A 182 1.01 -5.36 -8.36
C GLY A 182 2.31 -4.82 -7.77
N ALA A 183 2.53 -5.04 -6.47
CA ALA A 183 3.79 -4.68 -5.82
C ALA A 183 4.98 -5.44 -6.43
N PHE A 184 4.82 -6.74 -6.69
CA PHE A 184 5.83 -7.56 -7.35
C PHE A 184 6.16 -7.02 -8.75
N ARG A 185 5.14 -6.72 -9.58
CA ARG A 185 5.34 -6.15 -10.91
C ARG A 185 6.14 -4.83 -10.86
N VAL A 186 5.81 -3.93 -9.95
CA VAL A 186 6.54 -2.67 -9.80
C VAL A 186 7.97 -2.93 -9.33
N ASP A 187 8.18 -3.83 -8.37
CA ASP A 187 9.50 -4.17 -7.85
C ASP A 187 10.42 -4.73 -8.94
N VAL A 188 9.93 -5.68 -9.74
CA VAL A 188 10.68 -6.28 -10.84
C VAL A 188 10.97 -5.25 -11.93
N THR A 189 9.95 -4.54 -12.40
CA THR A 189 10.10 -3.52 -13.45
C THR A 189 11.14 -2.46 -13.06
N GLU A 190 11.17 -2.03 -11.81
CA GLU A 190 12.18 -1.06 -11.36
C GLU A 190 13.56 -1.66 -11.15
N ALA A 191 13.67 -2.93 -10.73
CA ALA A 191 14.95 -3.61 -10.57
C ALA A 191 15.69 -3.75 -11.91
N TYR A 192 14.96 -3.92 -12.99
CA TYR A 192 15.50 -3.94 -14.36
C TYR A 192 15.55 -2.57 -15.04
N GLY A 193 15.44 -1.47 -14.28
CA GLY A 193 15.53 -0.12 -14.83
C GLY A 193 14.42 0.24 -15.82
N ARG A 194 13.26 -0.43 -15.70
CA ARG A 194 12.11 -0.30 -16.61
C ARG A 194 12.40 -0.76 -18.03
N ALA A 195 13.24 -1.77 -18.17
CA ALA A 195 13.61 -2.41 -19.42
C ALA A 195 13.40 -3.92 -19.35
N CYS A 196 13.25 -4.55 -20.50
CA CYS A 196 13.22 -6.00 -20.62
C CYS A 196 14.58 -6.60 -20.22
N ALA A 197 14.60 -7.55 -19.32
CA ALA A 197 15.81 -8.23 -18.85
C ALA A 197 16.58 -8.96 -19.98
N MET A 198 15.92 -9.30 -21.08
CA MET A 198 16.50 -10.07 -22.19
C MET A 198 16.84 -9.24 -23.41
N THR A 199 16.01 -8.23 -23.73
CA THR A 199 16.10 -7.48 -24.99
C THR A 199 16.42 -6.01 -24.83
N ASP A 200 16.49 -5.52 -23.58
CA ASP A 200 16.64 -4.10 -23.25
C ASP A 200 15.51 -3.20 -23.82
N GLU A 201 14.36 -3.77 -24.13
CA GLU A 201 13.18 -3.04 -24.61
C GLU A 201 12.61 -2.19 -23.47
N HIS A 202 12.37 -0.89 -23.72
CA HIS A 202 11.89 0.08 -22.73
C HIS A 202 10.41 0.44 -22.88
N SER A 203 9.68 -0.22 -23.77
CA SER A 203 8.25 0.02 -24.00
C SER A 203 7.41 -0.57 -22.86
N LEU A 204 7.32 0.14 -21.74
CA LEU A 204 6.63 -0.31 -20.53
C LEU A 204 5.26 -0.97 -20.77
N PRO A 205 4.40 -0.53 -21.71
CA PRO A 205 3.11 -1.18 -21.95
C PRO A 205 3.19 -2.63 -22.42
N VAL A 206 4.33 -3.06 -22.97
CA VAL A 206 4.52 -4.44 -23.47
C VAL A 206 5.35 -5.29 -22.52
N LEU A 207 5.88 -4.70 -21.44
CA LEU A 207 6.64 -5.43 -20.43
C LEU A 207 5.72 -6.03 -19.37
N ASP A 208 5.96 -7.28 -19.03
CA ASP A 208 5.28 -7.94 -17.93
C ASP A 208 6.30 -8.58 -16.97
N ALA A 209 5.98 -8.60 -15.70
CA ALA A 209 6.85 -9.22 -14.69
C ALA A 209 6.46 -10.68 -14.50
N ALA A 210 7.35 -11.57 -14.89
CA ALA A 210 7.16 -13.00 -14.75
C ALA A 210 7.91 -13.57 -13.54
N HIS A 211 7.36 -14.62 -12.93
CA HIS A 211 8.08 -15.38 -11.91
C HIS A 211 9.01 -16.39 -12.55
N ILE A 212 10.29 -16.41 -12.16
CA ILE A 212 11.26 -17.42 -12.58
C ILE A 212 10.83 -18.80 -12.07
N ARG A 213 10.53 -18.90 -10.77
CA ARG A 213 9.82 -20.04 -10.19
C ARG A 213 8.35 -19.69 -10.07
N PRO A 214 7.44 -20.43 -10.77
CA PRO A 214 6.03 -20.10 -10.77
C PRO A 214 5.42 -20.00 -9.37
N TYR A 215 4.49 -19.06 -9.17
CA TYR A 215 3.78 -18.90 -7.90
C TYR A 215 3.03 -20.19 -7.49
N ALA A 216 2.43 -20.88 -8.45
CA ALA A 216 1.77 -22.17 -8.24
C ALA A 216 2.73 -23.28 -7.73
N SER A 217 4.05 -23.10 -7.89
CA SER A 217 5.11 -23.96 -7.38
C SER A 217 5.83 -23.34 -6.17
N GLU A 218 5.10 -22.55 -5.38
CA GLU A 218 5.60 -21.85 -4.19
C GLU A 218 6.75 -20.86 -4.48
N GLY A 219 6.78 -20.29 -5.67
CA GLY A 219 7.73 -19.22 -6.02
C GLY A 219 7.43 -17.94 -5.21
N PRO A 220 8.43 -17.36 -4.53
CA PRO A 220 8.19 -16.15 -3.72
C PRO A 220 7.94 -14.92 -4.59
N HIS A 221 7.10 -13.99 -4.12
CA HIS A 221 6.95 -12.65 -4.68
C HIS A 221 8.12 -11.74 -4.24
N THR A 222 9.32 -12.07 -4.68
CA THR A 222 10.53 -11.28 -4.42
C THR A 222 11.20 -10.92 -5.73
N THR A 223 11.91 -9.80 -5.77
CA THR A 223 12.62 -9.32 -6.96
C THR A 223 13.58 -10.38 -7.51
N ASN A 224 14.23 -11.16 -6.63
CA ASN A 224 15.14 -12.23 -7.04
C ASN A 224 14.45 -13.40 -7.75
N ASN A 225 13.14 -13.50 -7.68
CA ASN A 225 12.33 -14.49 -8.40
C ASN A 225 11.56 -13.85 -9.57
N GLY A 226 11.91 -12.64 -9.96
CA GLY A 226 11.26 -11.89 -11.03
C GLY A 226 12.14 -11.73 -12.25
N LEU A 227 11.48 -11.72 -13.41
CA LEU A 227 12.07 -11.46 -14.72
C LEU A 227 11.17 -10.52 -15.51
#